data_21ce818af28ac5eb74192d1243920877
#
_entry.id   21ce818af28ac5eb74192d1243920877
#
_cell.length_a   1.000
_cell.length_b   1.000
_cell.length_c   1.000
_cell.angle_alpha   90.00
_cell.angle_beta   90.00
_cell.angle_gamma   90.00
#
_symmetry.space_group_name_H-M   'P 1'
#
loop_
_entity.id
_entity.type
_entity.pdbx_description
1 polymer ?
#
loop_
_entity_poly.entity_id
_entity_poly.type
_entity_poly.pdbx_seq_one_letter_code
_entity_poly.pdbx_strand_id
1 'polypeptide(L)'
;DLVTDTAHLAHENGLWNILVTAGYVCQEPLADLLPYLDAANIDLKSFSDDIYQRINGGHLQPVLDTILAMRDAGVWIELTNLVIPEVNDDMQMIREMCKWLKANGLSEAPLHFSRFFPRYIMQDTPPTPRQTLYSAKQIAEEEGIKHVHLGNI
;
A
#
# COMPACT_ATOMS: atom_id res chain seq x y z
N ASP A 1 -9.43 18.68 -10.83
CA ASP A 1 -8.14 19.20 -10.33
C ASP A 1 -6.98 18.75 -11.24
N LEU A 2 -5.75 19.21 -10.96
CA LEU A 2 -4.61 18.96 -11.85
C LEU A 2 -4.38 17.45 -12.10
N VAL A 3 -4.54 16.60 -11.10
CA VAL A 3 -4.34 15.15 -11.23
C VAL A 3 -5.41 14.54 -12.12
N THR A 4 -6.68 14.83 -11.83
CA THR A 4 -7.82 14.33 -12.60
C THR A 4 -7.80 14.85 -14.05
N ASP A 5 -7.50 16.14 -14.25
CA ASP A 5 -7.45 16.75 -15.58
C ASP A 5 -6.31 16.16 -16.43
N THR A 6 -5.15 15.88 -15.78
CA THR A 6 -4.01 15.25 -16.43
C THR A 6 -4.32 13.79 -16.79
N ALA A 7 -4.92 13.03 -15.87
CA ALA A 7 -5.29 11.64 -16.11
C ALA A 7 -6.34 11.53 -17.24
N HIS A 8 -7.34 12.40 -17.25
CA HIS A 8 -8.32 12.48 -18.32
C HIS A 8 -7.67 12.73 -19.69
N LEU A 9 -6.80 13.75 -19.77
CA LEU A 9 -6.10 14.10 -21.02
C LEU A 9 -5.19 12.95 -21.50
N ALA A 10 -4.49 12.27 -20.58
CA ALA A 10 -3.66 11.12 -20.91
C ALA A 10 -4.51 9.95 -21.44
N HIS A 11 -5.63 9.67 -20.79
CA HIS A 11 -6.57 8.62 -21.20
C HIS A 11 -7.15 8.89 -22.61
N GLU A 12 -7.56 10.14 -22.90
CA GLU A 12 -8.04 10.54 -24.24
C GLU A 12 -6.97 10.36 -25.34
N ASN A 13 -5.68 10.40 -24.97
CA ASN A 13 -4.57 10.16 -25.89
C ASN A 13 -4.10 8.69 -25.90
N GLY A 14 -4.84 7.76 -25.30
CA GLY A 14 -4.55 6.33 -25.29
C GLY A 14 -3.36 5.95 -24.42
N LEU A 15 -2.99 6.77 -23.43
CA LEU A 15 -1.95 6.48 -22.45
C LEU A 15 -2.54 5.81 -21.21
N TRP A 16 -1.78 4.91 -20.63
CA TRP A 16 -2.13 4.28 -19.36
C TRP A 16 -1.76 5.19 -18.19
N ASN A 17 -2.66 5.31 -17.23
CA ASN A 17 -2.47 6.08 -16.01
C ASN A 17 -2.18 5.15 -14.84
N ILE A 18 -1.00 5.28 -14.26
CA ILE A 18 -0.57 4.53 -13.08
C ILE A 18 -0.40 5.51 -11.93
N LEU A 19 -1.16 5.34 -10.86
CA LEU A 19 -1.08 6.17 -9.66
C LEU A 19 -0.16 5.52 -8.62
N VAL A 20 0.85 6.27 -8.15
CA VAL A 20 1.63 5.89 -6.96
C VAL A 20 1.22 6.82 -5.82
N THR A 21 0.68 6.26 -4.74
CA THR A 21 -0.02 7.05 -3.72
C THR A 21 0.10 6.44 -2.32
N ALA A 22 -0.02 7.30 -1.30
CA ALA A 22 -0.24 6.86 0.08
C ALA A 22 -1.68 6.39 0.34
N GLY A 23 -2.59 6.51 -0.63
CA GLY A 23 -3.98 6.08 -0.51
C GLY A 23 -4.85 6.96 0.40
N TYR A 24 -4.34 8.06 0.92
CA TYR A 24 -5.08 8.96 1.81
C TYR A 24 -5.82 10.01 0.98
N VAL A 25 -6.91 9.61 0.34
CA VAL A 25 -7.67 10.43 -0.61
C VAL A 25 -9.13 10.51 -0.16
N CYS A 26 -9.74 11.70 -0.30
CA CYS A 26 -11.17 11.86 -0.08
C CYS A 26 -11.96 11.11 -1.17
N GLN A 27 -13.09 10.52 -0.78
CA GLN A 27 -13.86 9.65 -1.67
C GLN A 27 -14.43 10.37 -2.91
N GLU A 28 -14.83 11.63 -2.76
CA GLU A 28 -15.38 12.41 -3.87
C GLU A 28 -14.32 12.68 -4.97
N PRO A 29 -13.12 13.26 -4.69
CA PRO A 29 -12.06 13.38 -5.69
C PRO A 29 -11.56 12.04 -6.24
N LEU A 30 -11.57 10.99 -5.42
CA LEU A 30 -11.21 9.65 -5.89
C LEU A 30 -12.21 9.14 -6.94
N ALA A 31 -13.51 9.30 -6.69
CA ALA A 31 -14.56 8.87 -7.62
C ALA A 31 -14.42 9.56 -8.98
N ASP A 32 -14.02 10.84 -9.00
CA ASP A 32 -13.78 11.60 -10.24
C ASP A 32 -12.53 11.10 -11.01
N LEU A 33 -11.54 10.52 -10.29
CA LEU A 33 -10.29 10.04 -10.86
C LEU A 33 -10.38 8.60 -11.37
N LEU A 34 -11.14 7.74 -10.68
CA LEU A 34 -11.23 6.29 -10.95
C LEU A 34 -11.50 5.94 -12.42
N PRO A 35 -12.37 6.64 -13.19
CA PRO A 35 -12.63 6.31 -14.58
C PRO A 35 -11.41 6.39 -15.51
N TYR A 36 -10.36 7.07 -15.08
CA TYR A 36 -9.14 7.31 -15.86
C TYR A 36 -7.92 6.53 -15.37
N LEU A 37 -8.07 5.72 -14.29
CA LEU A 37 -6.96 4.94 -13.72
C LEU A 37 -6.95 3.51 -14.26
N ASP A 38 -5.79 3.09 -14.77
CA ASP A 38 -5.55 1.70 -15.19
C ASP A 38 -4.92 0.88 -14.05
N ALA A 39 -4.00 1.48 -13.29
CA ALA A 39 -3.32 0.81 -12.19
C ALA A 39 -2.96 1.77 -11.04
N ALA A 40 -2.74 1.22 -9.87
CA ALA A 40 -2.24 1.95 -8.71
C ALA A 40 -1.27 1.11 -7.89
N ASN A 41 -0.18 1.73 -7.41
CA ASN A 41 0.63 1.21 -6.32
C ASN A 41 0.32 2.04 -5.07
N ILE A 42 -0.22 1.39 -4.05
CA ILE A 42 -0.72 2.05 -2.83
C ILE A 42 0.18 1.68 -1.65
N ASP A 43 0.73 2.69 -0.99
CA ASP A 43 1.49 2.51 0.24
C ASP A 43 0.56 2.21 1.43
N LEU A 44 0.34 0.94 1.75
CA LEU A 44 -0.28 0.51 3.01
C LEU A 44 0.80 0.47 4.10
N LYS A 45 1.01 1.60 4.76
CA LYS A 45 2.18 1.83 5.62
C LYS A 45 2.16 1.04 6.93
N SER A 46 0.99 0.66 7.42
CA SER A 46 0.79 -0.15 8.62
C SER A 46 -0.63 -0.74 8.61
N PHE A 47 -0.90 -1.71 9.46
CA PHE A 47 -2.25 -2.21 9.73
C PHE A 47 -2.70 -1.89 11.17
N SER A 48 -2.29 -0.72 11.67
CA SER A 48 -2.63 -0.17 12.98
C SER A 48 -2.98 1.30 12.85
N ASP A 49 -4.17 1.68 13.33
CA ASP A 49 -4.60 3.08 13.34
C ASP A 49 -3.75 3.95 14.28
N ASP A 50 -3.28 3.41 15.40
CA ASP A 50 -2.36 4.11 16.29
C ASP A 50 -1.04 4.49 15.59
N ILE A 51 -0.48 3.58 14.79
CA ILE A 51 0.73 3.86 14.00
C ILE A 51 0.44 4.92 12.93
N TYR A 52 -0.71 4.85 12.24
CA TYR A 52 -1.12 5.87 11.28
C TYR A 52 -1.23 7.25 11.93
N GLN A 53 -1.86 7.35 13.11
CA GLN A 53 -1.97 8.62 13.83
C GLN A 53 -0.60 9.17 14.27
N ARG A 54 0.22 8.33 14.88
CA ARG A 54 1.52 8.75 15.43
C ARG A 54 2.58 9.08 14.39
N ILE A 55 2.63 8.28 13.31
CA ILE A 55 3.75 8.32 12.34
C ILE A 55 3.32 9.04 11.06
N ASN A 56 2.11 8.83 10.60
CA ASN A 56 1.63 9.34 9.31
C ASN A 56 0.73 10.59 9.45
N GLY A 57 0.28 10.92 10.66
CA GLY A 57 -0.60 12.06 10.91
C GLY A 57 -2.03 11.89 10.36
N GLY A 58 -2.48 10.65 10.20
CA GLY A 58 -3.79 10.31 9.64
C GLY A 58 -4.38 9.04 10.24
N HIS A 59 -5.33 8.43 9.56
CA HIS A 59 -6.02 7.21 9.99
C HIS A 59 -5.86 6.08 8.97
N LEU A 60 -5.95 4.83 9.42
CA LEU A 60 -5.87 3.65 8.56
C LEU A 60 -7.11 3.53 7.66
N GLN A 61 -8.30 3.74 8.20
CA GLN A 61 -9.55 3.47 7.49
C GLN A 61 -9.69 4.17 6.13
N PRO A 62 -9.34 5.48 5.97
CA PRO A 62 -9.39 6.13 4.66
C PRO A 62 -8.53 5.47 3.60
N VAL A 63 -7.38 4.88 3.98
CA VAL A 63 -6.51 4.14 3.05
C VAL A 63 -7.16 2.82 2.64
N LEU A 64 -7.76 2.11 3.59
CA LEU A 64 -8.50 0.87 3.29
C LEU A 64 -9.70 1.14 2.37
N ASP A 65 -10.44 2.23 2.62
CA ASP A 65 -11.57 2.64 1.78
C ASP A 65 -11.12 2.98 0.35
N THR A 66 -9.97 3.63 0.20
CA THR A 66 -9.36 3.91 -1.11
C THR A 66 -8.98 2.63 -1.86
N ILE A 67 -8.36 1.66 -1.18
CA ILE A 67 -8.00 0.35 -1.76
C ILE A 67 -9.26 -0.37 -2.26
N LEU A 68 -10.33 -0.38 -1.45
CA LEU A 68 -11.59 -1.01 -1.82
C LEU A 68 -12.27 -0.31 -3.01
N ALA A 69 -12.30 1.03 -3.01
CA ALA A 69 -12.88 1.81 -4.11
C ALA A 69 -12.14 1.56 -5.44
N MET A 70 -10.81 1.51 -5.43
CA MET A 70 -10.00 1.19 -6.60
C MET A 70 -10.22 -0.25 -7.09
N ARG A 71 -10.29 -1.23 -6.15
CA ARG A 71 -10.63 -2.62 -6.48
C ARG A 71 -11.99 -2.72 -7.17
N ASP A 72 -13.00 -2.09 -6.60
CA ASP A 72 -14.38 -2.15 -7.09
C ASP A 72 -14.56 -1.45 -8.44
N ALA A 73 -13.70 -0.47 -8.73
CA ALA A 73 -13.61 0.19 -10.02
C ALA A 73 -12.81 -0.62 -11.07
N GLY A 74 -12.21 -1.76 -10.70
CA GLY A 74 -11.43 -2.60 -11.62
C GLY A 74 -10.02 -2.09 -11.91
N VAL A 75 -9.50 -1.16 -11.12
CA VAL A 75 -8.11 -0.68 -11.21
C VAL A 75 -7.17 -1.81 -10.82
N TRP A 76 -6.09 -2.05 -11.58
CA TRP A 76 -5.03 -2.97 -11.18
C TRP A 76 -4.29 -2.44 -9.94
N ILE A 77 -4.31 -3.21 -8.84
CA ILE A 77 -3.74 -2.76 -7.57
C ILE A 77 -2.47 -3.54 -7.25
N GLU A 78 -1.43 -2.81 -6.87
CA GLU A 78 -0.28 -3.31 -6.12
C GLU A 78 -0.20 -2.59 -4.78
N LEU A 79 0.30 -3.26 -3.76
CA LEU A 79 0.44 -2.72 -2.41
C LEU A 79 1.90 -2.70 -1.99
N THR A 80 2.33 -1.63 -1.35
CA THR A 80 3.68 -1.52 -0.80
C THR A 80 3.61 -1.26 0.70
N ASN A 81 4.35 -2.07 1.48
CA ASN A 81 4.57 -1.87 2.90
C ASN A 81 6.07 -1.69 3.17
N LEU A 82 6.47 -0.48 3.60
CA LEU A 82 7.81 -0.22 4.09
C LEU A 82 7.90 -0.72 5.53
N VAL A 83 8.63 -1.81 5.74
CA VAL A 83 8.79 -2.41 7.07
C VAL A 83 9.87 -1.66 7.85
N ILE A 84 9.47 -1.04 8.97
CA ILE A 84 10.34 -0.21 9.82
C ILE A 84 10.47 -0.87 11.19
N PRO A 85 11.70 -1.18 11.67
CA PRO A 85 11.93 -1.78 12.97
C PRO A 85 11.29 -1.00 14.11
N GLU A 86 10.67 -1.71 15.06
CA GLU A 86 10.02 -1.15 16.25
C GLU A 86 8.80 -0.23 15.96
N VAL A 87 8.42 -0.10 14.68
CA VAL A 87 7.27 0.70 14.28
C VAL A 87 6.15 -0.18 13.74
N ASN A 88 6.40 -0.90 12.65
CA ASN A 88 5.39 -1.69 11.96
C ASN A 88 5.90 -3.09 11.56
N ASP A 89 6.94 -3.59 12.19
CA ASP A 89 7.53 -4.91 11.96
C ASP A 89 6.95 -6.04 12.84
N ASP A 90 5.80 -5.79 13.47
CA ASP A 90 5.06 -6.81 14.21
C ASP A 90 4.45 -7.84 13.24
N MET A 91 4.87 -9.09 13.39
CA MET A 91 4.45 -10.19 12.51
C MET A 91 2.95 -10.53 12.64
N GLN A 92 2.35 -10.29 13.81
CA GLN A 92 0.92 -10.51 14.00
C GLN A 92 0.11 -9.43 13.25
N MET A 93 0.55 -8.19 13.31
CA MET A 93 -0.06 -7.09 12.54
C MET A 93 0.05 -7.34 11.02
N ILE A 94 1.20 -7.82 10.54
CA ILE A 94 1.38 -8.20 9.13
C ILE A 94 0.42 -9.33 8.76
N ARG A 95 0.22 -10.32 9.63
CA ARG A 95 -0.74 -11.42 9.43
C ARG A 95 -2.18 -10.88 9.32
N GLU A 96 -2.57 -9.96 10.18
CA GLU A 96 -3.90 -9.33 10.14
C GLU A 96 -4.12 -8.54 8.85
N MET A 97 -3.12 -7.80 8.40
CA MET A 97 -3.13 -7.12 7.10
C MET A 97 -3.38 -8.11 5.96
N CYS A 98 -2.63 -9.20 5.91
CA CYS A 98 -2.77 -10.21 4.86
C CYS A 98 -4.13 -10.91 4.90
N LYS A 99 -4.66 -11.20 6.08
CA LYS A 99 -6.02 -11.72 6.25
C LYS A 99 -7.08 -10.76 5.71
N TRP A 100 -6.93 -9.47 6.01
CA TRP A 100 -7.83 -8.44 5.50
C TRP A 100 -7.76 -8.36 3.97
N LEU A 101 -6.58 -8.35 3.39
CA LEU A 101 -6.40 -8.36 1.93
C LEU A 101 -7.10 -9.56 1.28
N LYS A 102 -6.88 -10.75 1.83
CA LYS A 102 -7.55 -11.97 1.36
C LYS A 102 -9.07 -11.89 1.47
N ALA A 103 -9.58 -11.47 2.63
CA ALA A 103 -11.02 -11.37 2.87
C ALA A 103 -11.71 -10.37 1.93
N ASN A 104 -10.96 -9.41 1.41
CA ASN A 104 -11.43 -8.40 0.47
C ASN A 104 -11.09 -8.72 -1.00
N GLY A 105 -10.73 -9.96 -1.34
CA GLY A 105 -10.51 -10.40 -2.71
C GLY A 105 -9.20 -9.89 -3.35
N LEU A 106 -8.22 -9.48 -2.53
CA LEU A 106 -6.93 -8.92 -2.97
C LEU A 106 -5.77 -9.94 -2.88
N SER A 107 -6.07 -11.25 -2.85
CA SER A 107 -5.04 -12.30 -2.78
C SER A 107 -4.11 -12.33 -4.00
N GLU A 108 -4.60 -11.89 -5.17
CA GLU A 108 -3.84 -11.82 -6.42
C GLU A 108 -3.10 -10.48 -6.59
N ALA A 109 -3.41 -9.47 -5.77
CA ALA A 109 -2.72 -8.18 -5.81
C ALA A 109 -1.26 -8.36 -5.33
N PRO A 110 -0.26 -7.90 -6.11
CA PRO A 110 1.13 -7.94 -5.67
C PRO A 110 1.33 -7.15 -4.37
N LEU A 111 1.97 -7.79 -3.38
CA LEU A 111 2.33 -7.17 -2.10
C LEU A 111 3.86 -7.06 -2.02
N HIS A 112 4.34 -5.84 -1.88
CA HIS A 112 5.76 -5.52 -1.79
C HIS A 112 6.13 -5.18 -0.34
N PHE A 113 7.01 -5.97 0.28
CA PHE A 113 7.68 -5.58 1.53
C PHE A 113 9.01 -4.94 1.23
N SER A 114 9.14 -3.65 1.50
CA SER A 114 10.37 -2.90 1.27
C SER A 114 11.18 -2.72 2.54
N ARG A 115 12.49 -2.87 2.41
CA ARG A 115 13.44 -2.66 3.48
C ARG A 115 13.58 -1.18 3.79
N PHE A 116 13.47 -0.79 5.06
CA PHE A 116 13.76 0.56 5.53
C PHE A 116 15.28 0.76 5.68
N PHE A 117 15.72 1.97 5.36
CA PHE A 117 17.06 2.48 5.67
C PHE A 117 16.94 3.82 6.40
N PRO A 118 17.78 4.08 7.44
CA PRO A 118 17.71 5.30 8.22
C PRO A 118 17.95 6.55 7.36
N ARG A 119 17.01 7.52 7.47
CA ARG A 119 17.11 8.82 6.82
C ARG A 119 16.36 9.88 7.60
N TYR A 120 16.74 11.15 7.38
CA TYR A 120 16.09 12.34 7.94
C TYR A 120 15.92 12.23 9.46
N ILE A 121 14.71 12.29 10.01
CA ILE A 121 14.44 12.24 11.46
C ILE A 121 14.55 10.83 12.06
N MET A 122 14.63 9.78 11.26
CA MET A 122 14.74 8.37 11.71
C MET A 122 16.18 7.83 11.56
N GLN A 123 17.20 8.66 11.83
CA GLN A 123 18.61 8.27 11.66
C GLN A 123 19.06 7.23 12.70
N ASP A 124 18.44 7.23 13.88
CA ASP A 124 18.75 6.31 14.98
C ASP A 124 18.05 4.93 14.83
N THR A 125 17.07 4.81 13.94
CA THR A 125 16.39 3.54 13.65
C THR A 125 17.28 2.69 12.73
N PRO A 126 17.66 1.45 13.12
CA PRO A 126 18.51 0.62 12.27
C PRO A 126 17.79 0.22 10.98
N PRO A 127 18.54 -0.14 9.91
CA PRO A 127 17.94 -0.72 8.71
C PRO A 127 17.19 -2.00 9.09
N THR A 128 16.05 -2.26 8.44
CA THR A 128 15.29 -3.49 8.68
C THR A 128 16.16 -4.73 8.43
N PRO A 129 16.26 -5.66 9.38
CA PRO A 129 16.94 -6.92 9.15
C PRO A 129 16.32 -7.66 7.97
N ARG A 130 17.12 -8.24 7.09
CA ARG A 130 16.60 -9.03 5.94
C ARG A 130 15.70 -10.17 6.41
N GLN A 131 16.03 -10.79 7.56
CA GLN A 131 15.23 -11.87 8.14
C GLN A 131 13.80 -11.43 8.46
N THR A 132 13.59 -10.20 8.92
CA THR A 132 12.26 -9.62 9.15
C THR A 132 11.42 -9.61 7.86
N LEU A 133 12.03 -9.23 6.73
CA LEU A 133 11.34 -9.24 5.43
C LEU A 133 11.03 -10.66 4.96
N TYR A 134 11.93 -11.62 5.17
CA TYR A 134 11.66 -13.02 4.85
C TYR A 134 10.53 -13.60 5.71
N SER A 135 10.48 -13.24 7.00
CA SER A 135 9.37 -13.63 7.88
C SER A 135 8.05 -13.01 7.46
N ALA A 136 8.04 -11.73 7.09
CA ALA A 136 6.85 -11.05 6.57
C ALA A 136 6.34 -11.71 5.27
N LYS A 137 7.24 -12.04 4.34
CA LYS A 137 6.92 -12.75 3.12
C LYS A 137 6.30 -14.12 3.41
N GLN A 138 6.94 -14.91 4.28
CA GLN A 138 6.43 -16.23 4.65
C GLN A 138 5.00 -16.13 5.22
N ILE A 139 4.74 -15.19 6.12
CA ILE A 139 3.40 -14.95 6.67
C ILE A 139 2.39 -14.60 5.60
N ALA A 140 2.75 -13.72 4.67
CA ALA A 140 1.85 -13.33 3.58
C ALA A 140 1.50 -14.53 2.68
N GLU A 141 2.49 -15.37 2.35
CA GLU A 141 2.28 -16.61 1.58
C GLU A 141 1.42 -17.62 2.35
N GLU A 142 1.64 -17.79 3.66
CA GLU A 142 0.81 -18.64 4.55
C GLU A 142 -0.65 -18.18 4.58
N GLU A 143 -0.91 -16.87 4.61
CA GLU A 143 -2.25 -16.30 4.58
C GLU A 143 -2.90 -16.33 3.19
N GLY A 144 -2.14 -16.69 2.16
CA GLY A 144 -2.63 -16.93 0.81
C GLY A 144 -2.48 -15.76 -0.16
N ILE A 145 -1.61 -14.80 0.12
CA ILE A 145 -1.20 -13.79 -0.86
C ILE A 145 -0.31 -14.46 -1.91
N LYS A 146 -0.63 -14.31 -3.18
CA LYS A 146 -0.01 -15.06 -4.28
C LYS A 146 1.30 -14.46 -4.79
N HIS A 147 1.40 -13.16 -4.78
CA HIS A 147 2.53 -12.43 -5.36
C HIS A 147 3.18 -11.56 -4.29
N VAL A 148 4.24 -12.06 -3.65
CA VAL A 148 4.94 -11.35 -2.57
C VAL A 148 6.37 -11.05 -3.00
N HIS A 149 6.70 -9.78 -3.05
CA HIS A 149 7.99 -9.26 -3.48
C HIS A 149 8.73 -8.59 -2.32
N LEU A 150 10.07 -8.70 -2.33
CA LEU A 150 10.93 -8.03 -1.37
C LEU A 150 11.74 -6.94 -2.07
N GLY A 151 11.64 -5.71 -1.58
CA GLY A 151 12.37 -4.56 -2.11
C GLY A 151 13.53 -4.11 -1.23
N ASN A 152 14.53 -3.51 -1.85
CA ASN A 152 15.72 -2.93 -1.18
C ASN A 152 16.57 -3.95 -0.38
N ILE A 153 16.60 -5.22 -0.78
CA ILE A 153 17.34 -6.30 -0.09
C ILE A 153 18.76 -6.50 -0.64
#